data_e4652235bf5c018b49dfdc56246ff19c
#
_entry.id   e4652235bf5c018b49dfdc56246ff19c
#
_cell.length_a   1.000
_cell.length_b   1.000
_cell.length_c   1.000
_cell.angle_alpha   90.00
_cell.angle_beta   90.00
_cell.angle_gamma   90.00
#
_symmetry.space_group_name_H-M   'P 1'
#
loop_
_entity.id
_entity.type
_entity.pdbx_description
1 polymer ?
#
loop_
_entity_poly.entity_id
_entity_poly.type
_entity_poly.pdbx_seq_one_letter_code
_entity_poly.pdbx_strand_id
1 'polypeptide(L)'
;MITESPLAHADAIVVLGGSANYQERTREASSLLLQGCSERIVLTNDNLRGSWSTEQQRNPFFYERSRDELTQAGVPREQIDVLMTPVSSTLEEAVLVRQYALDRKMGSILIVTSPYHTRRARWIFSRVFRNSPIQIGVVSAKSGTESPSPLTWWFTARGWRLVPVEYVKMIYYVLKYA
;
A
#
# COMPACT_ATOMS: atom_id res chain seq x y z
N MET A 1 -1.92 -6.77 15.08
CA MET A 1 -0.86 -7.77 14.88
C MET A 1 -0.42 -7.70 13.44
N ILE A 2 0.88 -7.48 13.20
CA ILE A 2 1.48 -7.44 11.86
C ILE A 2 1.51 -8.86 11.31
N THR A 3 1.18 -9.01 10.04
CA THR A 3 1.29 -10.29 9.33
C THR A 3 2.01 -10.02 8.01
N GLU A 4 3.28 -10.37 7.96
CA GLU A 4 4.13 -10.19 6.80
C GLU A 4 4.38 -11.52 6.08
N SER A 5 4.58 -11.43 4.79
CA SER A 5 5.05 -12.51 3.92
C SER A 5 5.95 -11.88 2.84
N PRO A 6 7.19 -11.53 3.20
CA PRO A 6 8.10 -10.85 2.27
C PRO A 6 8.47 -11.78 1.11
N LEU A 7 8.70 -11.20 -0.05
CA LEU A 7 9.34 -11.85 -1.19
C LEU A 7 10.73 -11.25 -1.34
N ALA A 8 11.73 -12.10 -1.62
CA ALA A 8 13.08 -11.62 -1.89
C ALA A 8 13.15 -10.80 -3.19
N HIS A 9 12.36 -11.21 -4.18
CA HIS A 9 12.18 -10.53 -5.47
C HIS A 9 10.71 -10.51 -5.86
N ALA A 10 10.27 -9.41 -6.49
CA ALA A 10 8.94 -9.26 -7.07
C ALA A 10 9.00 -8.46 -8.37
N ASP A 11 8.09 -8.75 -9.31
CA ASP A 11 8.01 -8.00 -10.58
C ASP A 11 7.54 -6.55 -10.36
N ALA A 12 6.78 -6.31 -9.29
CA ALA A 12 6.41 -4.97 -8.87
C ALA A 12 6.22 -4.85 -7.36
N ILE A 13 6.58 -3.67 -6.81
CA ILE A 13 6.21 -3.23 -5.47
C ILE A 13 4.94 -2.40 -5.59
N VAL A 14 3.86 -2.82 -4.93
CA VAL A 14 2.57 -2.12 -4.94
C VAL A 14 2.39 -1.35 -3.64
N VAL A 15 2.30 -0.04 -3.73
CA VAL A 15 2.03 0.84 -2.57
C VAL A 15 0.53 1.09 -2.49
N LEU A 16 -0.11 0.56 -1.46
CA LEU A 16 -1.55 0.78 -1.25
C LEU A 16 -1.85 2.22 -0.85
N GLY A 17 -2.94 2.76 -1.36
CA GLY A 17 -3.46 4.07 -0.96
C GLY A 17 -3.67 4.12 0.55
N GLY A 18 -3.39 5.25 1.17
CA GLY A 18 -3.41 5.32 2.63
C GLY A 18 -3.45 6.73 3.18
N SER A 19 -3.94 7.69 2.41
CA SER A 19 -4.03 9.08 2.81
C SER A 19 -2.76 9.59 3.54
N ALA A 20 -2.85 10.05 4.78
CA ALA A 20 -1.72 10.61 5.54
C ALA A 20 -0.51 9.65 5.73
N ASN A 21 -0.72 8.32 5.64
CA ASN A 21 0.37 7.34 5.81
C ASN A 21 1.18 7.09 4.53
N TYR A 22 0.93 7.86 3.47
CA TYR A 22 1.63 7.68 2.20
C TYR A 22 3.16 7.76 2.35
N GLN A 23 3.67 8.68 3.17
CA GLN A 23 5.10 8.88 3.37
C GLN A 23 5.83 7.65 3.91
N GLU A 24 5.26 6.99 4.93
CA GLU A 24 5.86 5.78 5.50
C GLU A 24 5.93 4.66 4.47
N ARG A 25 4.85 4.50 3.68
CA ARG A 25 4.76 3.47 2.64
C ARG A 25 5.68 3.76 1.46
N THR A 26 5.79 5.00 1.01
CA THR A 26 6.69 5.38 -0.08
C THR A 26 8.15 5.22 0.29
N ARG A 27 8.55 5.58 1.52
CA ARG A 27 9.92 5.35 2.02
C ARG A 27 10.28 3.87 2.07
N GLU A 28 9.36 3.02 2.55
CA GLU A 28 9.59 1.57 2.54
C GLU A 28 9.70 1.05 1.10
N ALA A 29 8.81 1.46 0.20
CA ALA A 29 8.84 1.04 -1.19
C ALA A 29 10.12 1.49 -1.92
N SER A 30 10.58 2.74 -1.70
CA SER A 30 11.85 3.21 -2.28
C SER A 30 13.04 2.44 -1.72
N SER A 31 13.06 2.15 -0.42
CA SER A 31 14.11 1.34 0.20
C SER A 31 14.19 -0.06 -0.40
N LEU A 32 13.05 -0.73 -0.59
CA LEU A 32 12.98 -2.06 -1.19
C LEU A 32 13.43 -2.06 -2.65
N LEU A 33 13.02 -1.05 -3.43
CA LEU A 33 13.43 -0.93 -4.83
C LEU A 33 14.95 -0.70 -4.94
N LEU A 34 15.51 0.20 -4.14
CA LEU A 34 16.95 0.47 -4.11
C LEU A 34 17.80 -0.72 -3.62
N GLN A 35 17.21 -1.62 -2.84
CA GLN A 35 17.82 -2.91 -2.45
C GLN A 35 17.69 -3.97 -3.55
N GLY A 36 17.09 -3.67 -4.69
CA GLY A 36 16.93 -4.58 -5.81
C GLY A 36 15.80 -5.62 -5.64
N CYS A 37 14.86 -5.39 -4.71
CA CYS A 37 13.70 -6.29 -4.55
C CYS A 37 12.73 -6.23 -5.73
N SER A 38 12.78 -5.18 -6.55
CA SER A 38 11.97 -5.00 -7.75
C SER A 38 12.57 -3.88 -8.62
N GLU A 39 12.15 -3.84 -9.88
CA GLU A 39 12.50 -2.74 -10.80
C GLU A 39 11.35 -1.73 -10.97
N ARG A 40 10.21 -1.94 -10.31
CA ARG A 40 9.00 -1.14 -10.53
C ARG A 40 8.21 -0.92 -9.25
N ILE A 41 7.73 0.33 -9.09
CA ILE A 41 6.76 0.69 -8.05
C ILE A 41 5.43 1.05 -8.72
N VAL A 42 4.34 0.54 -8.15
CA VAL A 42 2.97 0.80 -8.59
C VAL A 42 2.22 1.51 -7.46
N LEU A 43 1.70 2.69 -7.75
CA LEU A 43 0.89 3.47 -6.83
C LEU A 43 -0.60 3.29 -7.14
N THR A 44 -1.41 3.08 -6.14
CA THR A 44 -2.87 3.06 -6.26
C THR A 44 -3.46 4.45 -5.95
N ASN A 45 -4.63 4.76 -6.52
CA ASN A 45 -5.30 6.03 -6.38
C ASN A 45 -6.54 5.89 -5.48
N ASP A 46 -6.45 6.36 -4.23
CA ASP A 46 -7.56 6.41 -3.28
C ASP A 46 -8.49 7.63 -3.50
N ASN A 47 -8.24 8.42 -4.53
CA ASN A 47 -8.97 9.65 -4.89
C ASN A 47 -8.98 10.72 -3.77
N LEU A 48 -8.12 10.58 -2.76
CA LEU A 48 -8.03 11.53 -1.66
C LEU A 48 -6.95 12.58 -1.94
N ARG A 49 -7.24 13.80 -1.53
CA ARG A 49 -6.33 14.94 -1.66
C ARG A 49 -5.62 15.22 -0.34
N GLY A 50 -4.36 15.60 -0.44
CA GLY A 50 -3.58 16.08 0.69
C GLY A 50 -3.87 17.54 1.05
N SER A 51 -3.10 18.08 1.99
CA SER A 51 -3.11 19.48 2.34
C SER A 51 -2.69 20.38 1.17
N TRP A 52 -2.90 21.70 1.31
CA TRP A 52 -2.48 22.68 0.31
C TRP A 52 -0.97 22.59 0.02
N SER A 53 -0.61 22.60 -1.24
CA SER A 53 0.78 22.73 -1.71
C SER A 53 1.00 24.14 -2.24
N THR A 54 1.89 24.88 -1.60
CA THR A 54 2.26 26.24 -2.03
C THR A 54 2.97 26.21 -3.38
N GLU A 55 3.75 25.16 -3.64
CA GLU A 55 4.49 24.97 -4.89
C GLU A 55 3.55 24.71 -6.07
N GLN A 56 2.55 23.82 -5.87
CA GLN A 56 1.60 23.44 -6.92
C GLN A 56 0.33 24.30 -6.93
N GLN A 57 0.16 25.24 -5.99
CA GLN A 57 -1.01 26.13 -5.82
C GLN A 57 -2.35 25.37 -5.83
N ARG A 58 -2.36 24.15 -5.25
CA ARG A 58 -3.54 23.28 -5.14
C ARG A 58 -3.38 22.21 -4.06
N ASN A 59 -4.43 21.47 -3.83
CA ASN A 59 -4.39 20.24 -3.03
C ASN A 59 -4.09 19.05 -3.94
N PRO A 60 -2.84 18.55 -4.02
CA PRO A 60 -2.51 17.39 -4.84
C PRO A 60 -3.10 16.12 -4.26
N PHE A 61 -3.33 15.11 -5.10
CA PHE A 61 -3.70 13.78 -4.66
C PHE A 61 -2.55 13.11 -3.89
N PHE A 62 -2.88 12.16 -3.01
CA PHE A 62 -1.85 11.45 -2.26
C PHE A 62 -0.93 10.63 -3.16
N TYR A 63 -1.43 10.04 -4.26
CA TYR A 63 -0.57 9.34 -5.22
C TYR A 63 0.42 10.30 -5.94
N GLU A 64 0.04 11.57 -6.17
CA GLU A 64 0.95 12.57 -6.73
C GLU A 64 2.09 12.86 -5.76
N ARG A 65 1.75 13.10 -4.48
CA ARG A 65 2.74 13.29 -3.42
C ARG A 65 3.66 12.06 -3.25
N SER A 66 3.09 10.87 -3.30
CA SER A 66 3.84 9.61 -3.25
C SER A 66 4.85 9.51 -4.37
N ARG A 67 4.42 9.86 -5.61
CA ARG A 67 5.31 9.88 -6.77
C ARG A 67 6.43 10.91 -6.62
N ASP A 68 6.11 12.12 -6.14
CA ASP A 68 7.09 13.18 -5.93
C ASP A 68 8.12 12.76 -4.86
N GLU A 69 7.69 12.16 -3.75
CA GLU A 69 8.59 11.61 -2.72
C GLU A 69 9.48 10.47 -3.23
N LEU A 70 8.93 9.54 -4.02
CA LEU A 70 9.72 8.47 -4.64
C LEU A 70 10.80 9.04 -5.56
N THR A 71 10.45 10.03 -6.38
CA THR A 71 11.40 10.70 -7.29
C THR A 71 12.49 11.43 -6.49
N GLN A 72 12.14 12.13 -5.41
CA GLN A 72 13.10 12.78 -4.51
C GLN A 72 14.00 11.76 -3.79
N ALA A 73 13.51 10.56 -3.53
CA ALA A 73 14.29 9.46 -2.96
C ALA A 73 15.21 8.76 -3.99
N GLY A 74 15.26 9.23 -5.24
CA GLY A 74 16.13 8.71 -6.29
C GLY A 74 15.51 7.59 -7.14
N VAL A 75 14.20 7.32 -7.01
CA VAL A 75 13.51 6.37 -7.88
C VAL A 75 13.25 7.01 -9.24
N PRO A 76 13.74 6.43 -10.35
CA PRO A 76 13.47 6.93 -11.69
C PRO A 76 11.97 6.97 -12.01
N ARG A 77 11.52 8.04 -12.64
CA ARG A 77 10.10 8.26 -12.91
C ARG A 77 9.49 7.17 -13.80
N GLU A 78 10.26 6.61 -14.70
CA GLU A 78 9.90 5.49 -15.58
C GLU A 78 9.69 4.16 -14.85
N GLN A 79 10.17 4.06 -13.62
CA GLN A 79 9.96 2.92 -12.73
C GLN A 79 8.73 3.08 -11.83
N ILE A 80 7.99 4.20 -11.95
CA ILE A 80 6.82 4.51 -11.13
C ILE A 80 5.56 4.51 -12.00
N ASP A 81 4.74 3.50 -11.87
CA ASP A 81 3.41 3.46 -12.48
C ASP A 81 2.35 3.97 -11.50
N VAL A 82 1.32 4.62 -12.02
CA VAL A 82 0.15 5.05 -11.25
C VAL A 82 -1.10 4.41 -11.85
N LEU A 83 -1.83 3.65 -11.03
CA LEU A 83 -3.14 3.14 -11.43
C LEU A 83 -4.17 4.27 -11.26
N MET A 84 -4.50 4.94 -12.36
CA MET A 84 -5.33 6.16 -12.34
C MET A 84 -6.78 5.91 -11.95
N THR A 85 -7.29 4.68 -12.12
CA THR A 85 -8.65 4.31 -11.72
C THR A 85 -8.82 4.49 -10.21
N PRO A 86 -9.76 5.34 -9.76
CA PRO A 86 -9.99 5.56 -8.34
C PRO A 86 -10.55 4.31 -7.67
N VAL A 87 -10.05 4.03 -6.47
CA VAL A 87 -10.53 2.93 -5.62
C VAL A 87 -10.94 3.45 -4.24
N SER A 88 -12.01 2.91 -3.69
CA SER A 88 -12.57 3.32 -2.39
C SER A 88 -12.41 2.26 -1.31
N SER A 89 -11.98 1.06 -1.68
CA SER A 89 -11.83 -0.07 -0.78
C SER A 89 -10.60 -0.92 -1.12
N THR A 90 -10.07 -1.63 -0.13
CA THR A 90 -8.96 -2.57 -0.34
C THR A 90 -9.33 -3.71 -1.29
N LEU A 91 -10.62 -4.07 -1.39
CA LEU A 91 -11.07 -5.07 -2.35
C LEU A 91 -10.95 -4.56 -3.79
N GLU A 92 -11.47 -3.35 -4.07
CA GLU A 92 -11.34 -2.71 -5.38
C GLU A 92 -9.86 -2.53 -5.75
N GLU A 93 -9.05 -2.11 -4.80
CA GLU A 93 -7.62 -1.96 -4.95
C GLU A 93 -6.95 -3.29 -5.35
N ALA A 94 -7.28 -4.39 -4.67
CA ALA A 94 -6.75 -5.72 -4.99
C ALA A 94 -7.20 -6.21 -6.37
N VAL A 95 -8.45 -5.96 -6.77
CA VAL A 95 -8.98 -6.31 -8.10
C VAL A 95 -8.25 -5.52 -9.19
N LEU A 96 -8.08 -4.21 -9.00
CA LEU A 96 -7.36 -3.35 -9.95
C LEU A 96 -5.89 -3.77 -10.10
N VAL A 97 -5.20 -4.04 -8.98
CA VAL A 97 -3.81 -4.51 -8.98
C VAL A 97 -3.70 -5.88 -9.67
N ARG A 98 -4.67 -6.78 -9.44
CA ARG A 98 -4.67 -8.09 -10.13
C ARG A 98 -4.79 -7.93 -11.64
N GLN A 99 -5.69 -7.07 -12.12
CA GLN A 99 -5.84 -6.81 -13.54
C GLN A 99 -4.54 -6.26 -14.14
N TYR A 100 -3.96 -5.24 -13.49
CA TYR A 100 -2.69 -4.66 -13.90
C TYR A 100 -1.56 -5.72 -14.01
N ALA A 101 -1.45 -6.60 -13.00
CA ALA A 101 -0.42 -7.63 -12.97
C ALA A 101 -0.62 -8.70 -14.05
N LEU A 102 -1.88 -9.09 -14.34
CA LEU A 102 -2.21 -10.03 -15.41
C LEU A 102 -1.90 -9.45 -16.79
N ASP A 103 -2.28 -8.20 -17.05
CA ASP A 103 -2.06 -7.51 -18.32
C ASP A 103 -0.56 -7.40 -18.65
N ARG A 104 0.27 -7.32 -17.62
CA ARG A 104 1.74 -7.27 -17.73
C ARG A 104 2.43 -8.62 -17.60
N LYS A 105 1.68 -9.71 -17.45
CA LYS A 105 2.18 -11.08 -17.29
C LYS A 105 3.17 -11.21 -16.11
N MET A 106 2.92 -10.48 -15.03
CA MET A 106 3.72 -10.56 -13.82
C MET A 106 3.51 -11.89 -13.10
N GLY A 107 4.57 -12.47 -12.55
CA GLY A 107 4.55 -13.70 -11.75
C GLY A 107 4.51 -13.42 -10.24
N SER A 108 4.84 -12.18 -9.81
CA SER A 108 4.93 -11.84 -8.38
C SER A 108 4.69 -10.35 -8.12
N ILE A 109 4.06 -10.03 -6.98
CA ILE A 109 3.92 -8.65 -6.48
C ILE A 109 4.22 -8.59 -4.99
N LEU A 110 4.84 -7.51 -4.56
CA LEU A 110 5.10 -7.19 -3.15
C LEU A 110 4.29 -5.98 -2.71
N ILE A 111 3.37 -6.19 -1.79
CA ILE A 111 2.45 -5.16 -1.31
C ILE A 111 3.07 -4.45 -0.10
N VAL A 112 3.18 -3.13 -0.16
CA VAL A 112 3.61 -2.27 0.94
C VAL A 112 2.42 -1.54 1.53
N THR A 113 2.22 -1.70 2.84
CA THR A 113 1.12 -1.06 3.57
C THR A 113 1.50 -0.75 5.01
N SER A 114 0.63 -0.06 5.76
CA SER A 114 0.87 0.28 7.17
C SER A 114 0.76 -0.95 8.08
N PRO A 115 1.47 -0.99 9.22
CA PRO A 115 1.53 -2.15 10.12
C PRO A 115 0.16 -2.69 10.54
N TYR A 116 -0.73 -1.80 10.95
CA TYR A 116 -2.09 -2.17 11.41
C TYR A 116 -3.01 -2.66 10.29
N HIS A 117 -2.64 -2.40 9.02
CA HIS A 117 -3.40 -2.78 7.83
C HIS A 117 -2.94 -4.10 7.19
N THR A 118 -1.74 -4.60 7.51
CA THR A 118 -1.13 -5.77 6.84
C THR A 118 -2.02 -7.01 6.84
N ARG A 119 -2.68 -7.32 7.97
CA ARG A 119 -3.55 -8.49 8.10
C ARG A 119 -4.74 -8.44 7.14
N ARG A 120 -5.42 -7.29 7.04
CA ARG A 120 -6.57 -7.11 6.15
C ARG A 120 -6.13 -7.11 4.70
N ALA A 121 -5.04 -6.41 4.36
CA ALA A 121 -4.49 -6.41 3.02
C ALA A 121 -4.13 -7.83 2.57
N ARG A 122 -3.36 -8.57 3.38
CA ARG A 122 -2.98 -9.95 3.07
C ARG A 122 -4.19 -10.84 2.81
N TRP A 123 -5.21 -10.78 3.69
CA TRP A 123 -6.40 -11.61 3.55
C TRP A 123 -7.15 -11.31 2.24
N ILE A 124 -7.39 -10.03 1.93
CA ILE A 124 -8.12 -9.61 0.73
C ILE A 124 -7.34 -9.97 -0.53
N PHE A 125 -6.06 -9.62 -0.59
CA PHE A 125 -5.21 -9.91 -1.75
C PHE A 125 -5.08 -11.43 -1.98
N SER A 126 -4.82 -12.23 -0.94
CA SER A 126 -4.78 -13.69 -1.07
C SER A 126 -6.07 -14.28 -1.62
N ARG A 127 -7.23 -13.68 -1.28
CA ARG A 127 -8.53 -14.12 -1.79
C ARG A 127 -8.73 -13.74 -3.26
N VAL A 128 -8.43 -12.49 -3.61
CA VAL A 128 -8.58 -11.98 -5.00
C VAL A 128 -7.63 -12.70 -5.95
N PHE A 129 -6.44 -13.06 -5.50
CA PHE A 129 -5.43 -13.73 -6.31
C PHE A 129 -5.45 -15.27 -6.22
N ARG A 130 -6.40 -15.88 -5.48
CA ARG A 130 -6.45 -17.32 -5.22
C ARG A 130 -6.33 -18.19 -6.48
N ASN A 131 -6.96 -17.76 -7.57
CA ASN A 131 -6.98 -18.46 -8.86
C ASN A 131 -6.08 -17.75 -9.89
N SER A 132 -5.00 -17.14 -9.45
CA SER A 132 -4.01 -16.46 -10.27
C SER A 132 -2.65 -17.14 -10.10
N PRO A 133 -1.83 -17.21 -11.14
CA PRO A 133 -0.46 -17.73 -11.03
C PRO A 133 0.48 -16.74 -10.31
N ILE A 134 -0.01 -15.56 -9.93
CA ILE A 134 0.78 -14.47 -9.36
C ILE A 134 1.01 -14.69 -7.87
N GLN A 135 2.27 -14.76 -7.47
CA GLN A 135 2.67 -14.84 -6.06
C GLN A 135 2.53 -13.48 -5.37
N ILE A 136 2.05 -13.47 -4.13
CA ILE A 136 1.82 -12.25 -3.37
C ILE A 136 2.68 -12.25 -2.11
N GLY A 137 3.48 -11.17 -1.95
CA GLY A 137 4.11 -10.80 -0.71
C GLY A 137 3.42 -9.61 -0.05
N VAL A 138 3.55 -9.49 1.26
CA VAL A 138 3.09 -8.30 2.02
C VAL A 138 4.16 -7.88 3.01
N VAL A 139 4.54 -6.63 2.97
CA VAL A 139 5.50 -5.99 3.86
C VAL A 139 4.87 -4.79 4.56
N SER A 140 5.21 -4.63 5.81
CA SER A 140 4.82 -3.49 6.62
C SER A 140 5.78 -2.33 6.42
N ALA A 141 5.27 -1.15 6.10
CA ALA A 141 6.07 0.05 6.24
C ALA A 141 6.53 0.24 7.69
N LYS A 142 7.74 0.74 7.88
CA LYS A 142 8.21 1.08 9.23
C LYS A 142 7.32 2.13 9.85
N SER A 143 6.91 1.93 11.11
CA SER A 143 6.09 2.89 11.83
C SER A 143 6.85 4.22 11.98
N GLY A 144 6.22 5.29 11.55
CA GLY A 144 6.69 6.67 11.71
C GLY A 144 5.73 7.48 12.58
N THR A 145 5.56 8.75 12.25
CA THR A 145 4.69 9.68 13.00
C THR A 145 3.19 9.41 12.73
N GLU A 146 2.85 8.83 11.58
CA GLU A 146 1.48 8.64 11.13
C GLU A 146 0.89 7.28 11.49
N SER A 147 1.72 6.25 11.59
CA SER A 147 1.28 4.90 11.98
C SER A 147 1.53 4.64 13.47
N PRO A 148 0.53 4.17 14.22
CA PRO A 148 0.73 3.77 15.61
C PRO A 148 1.71 2.60 15.68
N SER A 149 2.61 2.65 16.67
CA SER A 149 3.54 1.56 16.93
C SER A 149 2.78 0.27 17.29
N PRO A 150 3.15 -0.87 16.72
CA PRO A 150 2.50 -2.17 17.01
C PRO A 150 2.59 -2.59 18.49
N LEU A 151 3.60 -2.10 19.21
CA LEU A 151 3.87 -2.46 20.61
C LEU A 151 3.27 -1.49 21.63
N THR A 152 2.86 -0.28 21.21
CA THR A 152 2.44 0.77 22.15
C THR A 152 1.17 1.51 21.67
N TRP A 153 0.47 1.01 20.65
CA TRP A 153 -0.71 1.69 20.08
C TRP A 153 -1.80 1.98 21.11
N TRP A 154 -1.96 1.11 22.14
CA TRP A 154 -2.96 1.28 23.20
C TRP A 154 -2.68 2.46 24.16
N PHE A 155 -1.47 3.01 24.13
CA PHE A 155 -1.13 4.23 24.88
C PHE A 155 -1.43 5.52 24.10
N THR A 156 -1.90 5.44 22.86
CA THR A 156 -2.14 6.60 22.00
C THR A 156 -3.58 6.68 21.53
N ALA A 157 -4.15 7.91 21.52
CA ALA A 157 -5.49 8.14 20.99
C ALA A 157 -5.59 7.74 19.49
N ARG A 158 -4.52 7.95 18.71
CA ARG A 158 -4.45 7.54 17.30
C ARG A 158 -4.51 6.02 17.16
N GLY A 159 -3.83 5.27 18.03
CA GLY A 159 -3.88 3.80 18.05
C GLY A 159 -5.28 3.28 18.32
N TRP A 160 -5.97 3.82 19.31
CA TRP A 160 -7.37 3.48 19.60
C TRP A 160 -8.32 3.83 18.48
N ARG A 161 -8.04 4.86 17.71
CA ARG A 161 -8.85 5.25 16.54
C ARG A 161 -8.62 4.31 15.33
N LEU A 162 -7.38 3.87 15.09
CA LEU A 162 -7.02 3.13 13.85
C LEU A 162 -7.10 1.62 14.03
N VAL A 163 -6.52 1.06 15.10
CA VAL A 163 -6.38 -0.39 15.25
C VAL A 163 -7.72 -1.11 15.43
N PRO A 164 -8.63 -0.69 16.35
CA PRO A 164 -9.93 -1.34 16.48
C PRO A 164 -10.78 -1.30 15.21
N VAL A 165 -10.71 -0.18 14.46
CA VAL A 165 -11.43 -0.03 13.20
C VAL A 165 -10.97 -1.07 12.16
N GLU A 166 -9.68 -1.42 12.13
CA GLU A 166 -9.19 -2.48 11.24
C GLU A 166 -9.74 -3.86 11.60
N TYR A 167 -9.90 -4.16 12.89
CA TYR A 167 -10.55 -5.41 13.33
C TYR A 167 -12.04 -5.47 12.92
N VAL A 168 -12.76 -4.36 13.08
CA VAL A 168 -14.17 -4.27 12.63
C VAL A 168 -14.27 -4.46 11.12
N LYS A 169 -13.42 -3.79 10.35
CA LYS A 169 -13.34 -3.98 8.89
C LYS A 169 -13.01 -5.43 8.53
N MET A 170 -12.08 -6.06 9.25
CA MET A 170 -11.71 -7.46 9.00
C MET A 170 -12.89 -8.40 9.23
N ILE A 171 -13.63 -8.24 10.34
CA ILE A 171 -14.84 -9.02 10.63
C ILE A 171 -15.89 -8.81 9.52
N TYR A 172 -16.13 -7.57 9.10
CA TYR A 172 -17.03 -7.26 8.00
C TYR A 172 -16.64 -8.00 6.71
N TYR A 173 -15.36 -7.96 6.33
CA TYR A 173 -14.89 -8.64 5.13
C TYR A 173 -15.01 -10.16 5.23
N VAL A 174 -14.70 -10.73 6.39
CA VAL A 174 -14.86 -12.18 6.62
C VAL A 174 -16.32 -12.59 6.49
N LEU A 175 -17.25 -11.88 7.15
CA LEU A 175 -18.67 -12.21 7.10
C LEU A 175 -19.30 -12.02 5.72
N LYS A 176 -18.85 -11.00 4.97
CA LYS A 176 -19.43 -10.68 3.66
C LYS A 176 -18.86 -11.53 2.52
N TYR A 177 -17.63 -11.97 2.64
CA TYR A 177 -16.89 -12.59 1.53
C TYR A 177 -16.27 -13.96 1.91
N ALA A 178 -16.58 -14.57 3.06
CA ALA A 178 -16.09 -15.90 3.48
C ALA A 178 -16.58 -17.07 2.61
#